data_feb14aa34658835e7274ab288b2cac2d
#
_entry.id   feb14aa34658835e7274ab288b2cac2d
#
_cell.length_a   1.000
_cell.length_b   1.000
_cell.length_c   1.000
_cell.angle_alpha   90.00
_cell.angle_beta   90.00
_cell.angle_gamma   90.00
#
_symmetry.space_group_name_H-M   'P 1'
#
loop_
_entity.id
_entity.type
_entity.pdbx_description
1 polymer ?
#
loop_
_entity_poly.entity_id
_entity_poly.type
_entity_poly.pdbx_seq_one_letter_code
_entity_poly.pdbx_strand_id
1 'polypeptide(L)'
;MDLKTKISHIAILFVLLFSAGIEAKAQQAPIFTNYANSFAYANAGFAGMSEGINVLGLYRMQWAGFTDMDGNEIAPTTFLLSGDMPFRKLHGGMEFSIMQDKLGFENNVNVGLGYSYHMDLGGSTLGIGVAGTLLNRSVDFSQLHANQESDPLLVGLGEESAMMFDFNVGLFWQIPDSFFLGFSVVNVLESMSEALNDNSESSASFTTDRTFYAIAGYPFQFEDLPYLTFVPSASVMSDIASTQFNISARAIYNNVFSFGVNYRFQESVGLMAGITIKDLTVAYSYDINTLGLGLPGSHEIGLSYCFKLDLDRTPRDYRSVRYL
;
A
#
# COMPACT_ATOMS: atom_id res chain seq x y z
N MET A 1 22.41 -8.76 -33.55
CA MET A 1 22.10 -7.45 -32.97
C MET A 1 22.96 -7.31 -31.73
N ASP A 2 23.89 -6.38 -31.73
CA ASP A 2 24.93 -6.26 -30.72
C ASP A 2 24.34 -5.86 -29.34
N LEU A 3 24.89 -6.36 -28.23
CA LEU A 3 24.43 -6.08 -26.88
C LEU A 3 24.31 -4.58 -26.60
N LYS A 4 25.24 -3.78 -27.15
CA LYS A 4 25.21 -2.31 -27.06
C LYS A 4 23.96 -1.72 -27.71
N THR A 5 23.51 -2.26 -28.84
CA THR A 5 22.30 -1.81 -29.53
C THR A 5 21.04 -2.15 -28.73
N LYS A 6 20.96 -3.32 -28.06
CA LYS A 6 19.86 -3.69 -27.19
C LYS A 6 19.78 -2.78 -25.95
N ILE A 7 20.91 -2.50 -25.31
CA ILE A 7 20.99 -1.58 -24.15
C ILE A 7 20.56 -0.17 -24.56
N SER A 8 21.01 0.32 -25.75
CA SER A 8 20.60 1.63 -26.26
C SER A 8 19.09 1.72 -26.51
N HIS A 9 18.47 0.69 -27.09
CA HIS A 9 17.01 0.68 -27.30
C HIS A 9 16.22 0.62 -26.01
N ILE A 10 16.69 -0.13 -24.99
CA ILE A 10 16.09 -0.17 -23.66
C ILE A 10 16.21 1.20 -22.98
N ALA A 11 17.38 1.86 -23.08
CA ALA A 11 17.60 3.20 -22.53
C ALA A 11 16.71 4.25 -23.21
N ILE A 12 16.56 4.20 -24.55
CA ILE A 12 15.69 5.10 -25.30
C ILE A 12 14.21 4.86 -24.93
N LEU A 13 13.79 3.59 -24.82
CA LEU A 13 12.42 3.25 -24.38
C LEU A 13 12.16 3.77 -22.97
N PHE A 14 13.15 3.66 -22.08
CA PHE A 14 13.07 4.19 -20.71
C PHE A 14 12.95 5.71 -20.69
N VAL A 15 13.74 6.43 -21.51
CA VAL A 15 13.67 7.90 -21.63
C VAL A 15 12.35 8.34 -22.26
N LEU A 16 11.81 7.63 -23.24
CA LEU A 16 10.50 7.93 -23.85
C LEU A 16 9.33 7.71 -22.89
N LEU A 17 9.40 6.70 -22.01
CA LEU A 17 8.42 6.46 -20.94
C LEU A 17 8.44 7.58 -19.88
N PHE A 18 9.59 8.21 -19.63
CA PHE A 18 9.73 9.32 -18.68
C PHE A 18 9.38 10.71 -19.26
N SER A 19 9.26 10.85 -20.58
CA SER A 19 8.98 12.15 -21.22
C SER A 19 7.50 12.44 -21.46
N ALA A 20 6.59 11.53 -21.12
CA ALA A 20 5.16 11.79 -21.09
C ALA A 20 4.85 12.76 -19.94
N GLY A 21 4.56 14.02 -20.27
CA GLY A 21 4.16 15.03 -19.28
C GLY A 21 2.92 14.56 -18.55
N ILE A 22 3.05 14.37 -17.24
CA ILE A 22 2.00 13.88 -16.35
C ILE A 22 1.23 15.10 -15.86
N GLU A 23 -0.04 15.20 -16.19
CA GLU A 23 -0.96 16.12 -15.52
C GLU A 23 -1.15 15.59 -14.09
N ALA A 24 -0.75 16.39 -13.10
CA ALA A 24 -0.90 16.03 -11.69
C ALA A 24 -2.38 16.05 -11.31
N LYS A 25 -3.04 14.90 -11.25
CA LYS A 25 -4.30 14.73 -10.50
C LYS A 25 -3.94 14.43 -9.05
N ALA A 26 -4.54 15.16 -8.12
CA ALA A 26 -4.06 15.30 -6.74
C ALA A 26 -4.47 14.16 -5.78
N GLN A 27 -5.20 13.13 -6.22
CA GLN A 27 -5.72 12.08 -5.34
C GLN A 27 -5.09 10.73 -5.67
N GLN A 28 -4.13 10.30 -4.85
CA GLN A 28 -3.53 8.96 -4.89
C GLN A 28 -3.95 8.15 -3.66
N ALA A 29 -4.06 6.82 -3.84
CA ALA A 29 -4.21 5.92 -2.71
C ALA A 29 -3.04 6.06 -1.72
N PRO A 30 -3.26 5.87 -0.40
CA PRO A 30 -2.20 5.98 0.60
C PRO A 30 -1.03 5.05 0.31
N ILE A 31 0.20 5.59 0.40
CA ILE A 31 1.43 4.85 0.18
C ILE A 31 2.16 4.71 1.51
N PHE A 32 2.46 3.47 1.88
CA PHE A 32 3.21 3.16 3.08
C PHE A 32 4.71 3.06 2.77
N THR A 33 5.54 3.56 3.68
CA THR A 33 6.99 3.49 3.57
C THR A 33 7.47 2.08 3.87
N ASN A 34 6.85 1.45 4.88
CA ASN A 34 7.08 0.05 5.20
C ASN A 34 6.09 -0.88 4.46
N TYR A 35 6.03 -0.75 3.13
CA TYR A 35 5.06 -1.46 2.30
C TYR A 35 5.17 -2.99 2.35
N ALA A 36 6.33 -3.53 2.74
CA ALA A 36 6.50 -4.97 2.92
C ALA A 36 5.52 -5.58 3.94
N ASN A 37 5.10 -4.80 4.93
CA ASN A 37 4.13 -5.26 5.92
C ASN A 37 2.68 -5.17 5.43
N SER A 38 2.40 -4.40 4.38
CA SER A 38 1.05 -4.17 3.85
C SER A 38 0.75 -4.90 2.54
N PHE A 39 1.52 -5.93 2.17
CA PHE A 39 1.31 -6.68 0.93
C PHE A 39 -0.11 -7.25 0.79
N ALA A 40 -0.67 -7.82 1.86
CA ALA A 40 -2.01 -8.38 1.81
C ALA A 40 -3.05 -7.31 1.45
N TYR A 41 -2.94 -6.09 2.00
CA TYR A 41 -3.83 -4.99 1.66
C TYR A 41 -3.71 -4.55 0.19
N ALA A 42 -2.49 -4.46 -0.34
CA ALA A 42 -2.24 -3.97 -1.69
C ALA A 42 -2.44 -5.03 -2.79
N ASN A 43 -2.39 -6.33 -2.44
CA ASN A 43 -2.41 -7.41 -3.42
C ASN A 43 -3.10 -8.65 -2.85
N ALA A 44 -4.34 -8.88 -3.28
CA ALA A 44 -5.13 -10.03 -2.86
C ALA A 44 -4.45 -11.38 -3.15
N GLY A 45 -3.56 -11.46 -4.16
CA GLY A 45 -2.79 -12.67 -4.47
C GLY A 45 -1.82 -13.09 -3.36
N PHE A 46 -1.45 -12.17 -2.46
CA PHE A 46 -0.57 -12.47 -1.33
C PHE A 46 -1.30 -13.12 -0.13
N ALA A 47 -2.62 -13.02 -0.08
CA ALA A 47 -3.41 -13.48 1.06
C ALA A 47 -3.09 -14.94 1.45
N GLY A 48 -2.73 -15.15 2.71
CA GLY A 48 -2.43 -16.48 3.27
C GLY A 48 -1.14 -17.13 2.78
N MET A 49 -0.22 -16.38 2.16
CA MET A 49 1.11 -16.89 1.81
C MET A 49 2.05 -16.96 3.03
N SER A 50 1.62 -16.54 4.17
CA SER A 50 2.34 -16.62 5.43
C SER A 50 2.09 -17.95 6.15
N GLU A 51 2.96 -18.31 7.10
CA GLU A 51 2.88 -19.57 7.85
C GLU A 51 1.75 -19.64 8.88
N GLY A 52 1.11 -18.50 9.17
CA GLY A 52 0.10 -18.39 10.22
C GLY A 52 -0.91 -17.30 9.97
N ILE A 53 -1.74 -17.02 10.97
CA ILE A 53 -2.64 -15.88 10.95
C ILE A 53 -1.82 -14.62 11.25
N ASN A 54 -1.71 -13.73 10.29
CA ASN A 54 -1.04 -12.45 10.48
C ASN A 54 -2.07 -11.35 10.70
N VAL A 55 -1.78 -10.49 11.66
CA VAL A 55 -2.56 -9.28 11.92
C VAL A 55 -1.58 -8.11 11.95
N LEU A 56 -1.89 -7.06 11.20
CA LEU A 56 -1.13 -5.81 11.11
C LEU A 56 -2.03 -4.64 11.49
N GLY A 57 -1.58 -3.83 12.45
CA GLY A 57 -2.04 -2.47 12.65
C GLY A 57 -0.96 -1.50 12.18
N LEU A 58 -1.31 -0.52 11.36
CA LEU A 58 -0.38 0.49 10.86
C LEU A 58 -1.04 1.86 10.96
N TYR A 59 -0.29 2.83 11.48
CA TYR A 59 -0.70 4.22 11.56
C TYR A 59 0.35 5.09 10.88
N ARG A 60 -0.09 5.94 9.96
CA ARG A 60 0.74 6.92 9.25
C ARG A 60 0.21 8.32 9.49
N MET A 61 1.09 9.23 9.85
CA MET A 61 0.85 10.66 9.90
C MET A 61 1.75 11.32 8.85
N GLN A 62 1.15 11.78 7.75
CA GLN A 62 1.88 12.41 6.67
C GLN A 62 2.02 13.92 6.97
N TRP A 63 3.21 14.47 6.76
CA TRP A 63 3.52 15.89 7.02
C TRP A 63 3.14 16.34 8.44
N ALA A 64 3.61 15.60 9.44
CA ALA A 64 3.23 15.76 10.84
C ALA A 64 3.40 17.20 11.32
N GLY A 65 2.32 17.78 11.84
CA GLY A 65 2.28 19.19 12.26
C GLY A 65 1.98 20.19 11.14
N PHE A 66 1.55 19.71 9.97
CA PHE A 66 1.08 20.59 8.90
C PHE A 66 -0.28 21.20 9.30
N THR A 67 -0.36 22.53 9.30
CA THR A 67 -1.56 23.29 9.68
C THR A 67 -2.01 24.20 8.55
N ASP A 68 -3.31 24.53 8.55
CA ASP A 68 -3.87 25.57 7.71
C ASP A 68 -3.48 27.00 8.21
N MET A 69 -4.01 28.03 7.53
CA MET A 69 -3.73 29.44 7.90
C MET A 69 -4.34 29.83 9.25
N ASP A 70 -5.36 29.11 9.72
CA ASP A 70 -6.04 29.32 11.00
C ASP A 70 -5.41 28.53 12.14
N GLY A 71 -4.39 27.70 11.85
CA GLY A 71 -3.66 26.88 12.81
C GLY A 71 -4.32 25.53 13.10
N ASN A 72 -5.33 25.11 12.34
CA ASN A 72 -5.93 23.78 12.48
C ASN A 72 -5.01 22.73 11.88
N GLU A 73 -4.89 21.57 12.51
CA GLU A 73 -4.11 20.45 12.00
C GLU A 73 -4.86 19.78 10.86
N ILE A 74 -4.29 19.85 9.65
CA ILE A 74 -4.85 19.25 8.41
C ILE A 74 -3.92 18.17 7.84
N ALA A 75 -2.94 17.74 8.62
CA ALA A 75 -1.99 16.69 8.26
C ALA A 75 -2.75 15.40 7.92
N PRO A 76 -2.52 14.79 6.75
CA PRO A 76 -3.17 13.53 6.40
C PRO A 76 -2.80 12.41 7.38
N THR A 77 -3.80 11.61 7.75
CA THR A 77 -3.60 10.46 8.64
C THR A 77 -4.26 9.21 8.07
N THR A 78 -3.51 8.12 8.05
CA THR A 78 -3.99 6.83 7.57
C THR A 78 -3.85 5.79 8.68
N PHE A 79 -4.92 5.06 8.96
CA PHE A 79 -4.92 3.88 9.81
C PHE A 79 -5.29 2.66 8.97
N LEU A 80 -4.48 1.61 9.06
CA LEU A 80 -4.74 0.32 8.42
C LEU A 80 -4.74 -0.78 9.48
N LEU A 81 -5.82 -1.56 9.54
CA LEU A 81 -5.88 -2.85 10.19
C LEU A 81 -6.07 -3.90 9.12
N SER A 82 -5.14 -4.82 8.97
CA SER A 82 -5.26 -5.91 8.00
C SER A 82 -4.82 -7.22 8.60
N GLY A 83 -5.32 -8.31 8.03
CA GLY A 83 -4.89 -9.64 8.40
C GLY A 83 -5.08 -10.61 7.26
N ASP A 84 -4.27 -11.65 7.28
CA ASP A 84 -4.36 -12.75 6.33
C ASP A 84 -4.08 -14.07 7.03
N MET A 85 -4.65 -15.13 6.49
CA MET A 85 -4.46 -16.49 7.02
C MET A 85 -4.45 -17.53 5.89
N PRO A 86 -3.63 -18.59 5.98
CA PRO A 86 -3.69 -19.71 5.08
C PRO A 86 -4.99 -20.50 5.28
N PHE A 87 -5.65 -20.85 4.18
CA PHE A 87 -6.86 -21.67 4.18
C PHE A 87 -6.64 -22.93 3.31
N ARG A 88 -5.89 -23.88 3.86
CA ARG A 88 -5.37 -25.06 3.13
C ARG A 88 -6.45 -25.93 2.52
N LYS A 89 -7.66 -26.02 3.12
CA LYS A 89 -8.77 -26.81 2.57
C LYS A 89 -9.19 -26.37 1.17
N LEU A 90 -9.03 -25.08 0.85
CA LEU A 90 -9.30 -24.52 -0.47
C LEU A 90 -8.02 -24.22 -1.26
N HIS A 91 -6.84 -24.72 -0.83
CA HIS A 91 -5.56 -24.49 -1.50
C HIS A 91 -5.24 -22.98 -1.65
N GLY A 92 -5.40 -22.21 -0.58
CA GLY A 92 -5.20 -20.78 -0.69
C GLY A 92 -5.16 -20.08 0.66
N GLY A 93 -5.54 -18.80 0.67
CA GLY A 93 -5.61 -17.97 1.86
C GLY A 93 -6.73 -16.95 1.80
N MET A 94 -7.07 -16.42 2.94
CA MET A 94 -8.07 -15.37 3.11
C MET A 94 -7.40 -14.12 3.67
N GLU A 95 -7.93 -12.97 3.31
CA GLU A 95 -7.54 -11.67 3.87
C GLU A 95 -8.74 -10.85 4.31
N PHE A 96 -8.49 -9.96 5.26
CA PHE A 96 -9.39 -8.87 5.58
C PHE A 96 -8.60 -7.57 5.73
N SER A 97 -9.23 -6.44 5.49
CA SER A 97 -8.65 -5.13 5.73
C SER A 97 -9.70 -4.11 6.14
N ILE A 98 -9.31 -3.20 7.01
CA ILE A 98 -10.05 -1.98 7.34
C ILE A 98 -9.03 -0.85 7.26
N MET A 99 -9.28 0.12 6.40
CA MET A 99 -8.44 1.30 6.28
C MET A 99 -9.29 2.54 6.49
N GLN A 100 -8.80 3.45 7.31
CA GLN A 100 -9.34 4.80 7.43
C GLN A 100 -8.26 5.78 6.96
N ASP A 101 -8.62 6.63 6.02
CA ASP A 101 -7.74 7.67 5.48
C ASP A 101 -8.42 9.02 5.60
N LYS A 102 -7.79 9.93 6.32
CA LYS A 102 -8.25 11.30 6.51
C LYS A 102 -7.32 12.24 5.77
N LEU A 103 -7.88 13.04 4.89
CA LEU A 103 -7.15 14.00 4.05
C LEU A 103 -7.85 15.37 4.13
N GLY A 104 -7.41 16.21 5.06
CA GLY A 104 -8.09 17.48 5.33
C GLY A 104 -9.54 17.24 5.77
N PHE A 105 -10.50 17.69 4.96
CA PHE A 105 -11.95 17.56 5.21
C PHE A 105 -12.56 16.27 4.67
N GLU A 106 -11.77 15.43 4.06
CA GLU A 106 -12.19 14.14 3.51
C GLU A 106 -11.84 13.02 4.49
N ASN A 107 -12.78 12.08 4.70
CA ASN A 107 -12.59 10.87 5.50
C ASN A 107 -13.09 9.66 4.74
N ASN A 108 -12.18 8.75 4.42
CA ASN A 108 -12.43 7.54 3.67
C ASN A 108 -12.30 6.34 4.59
N VAL A 109 -13.30 5.47 4.62
CA VAL A 109 -13.25 4.18 5.33
C VAL A 109 -13.46 3.06 4.31
N ASN A 110 -12.46 2.23 4.14
CA ASN A 110 -12.48 1.09 3.22
C ASN A 110 -12.43 -0.22 4.01
N VAL A 111 -13.36 -1.13 3.73
CA VAL A 111 -13.40 -2.49 4.30
C VAL A 111 -13.26 -3.48 3.18
N GLY A 112 -12.29 -4.38 3.29
CA GLY A 112 -11.99 -5.41 2.28
C GLY A 112 -12.04 -6.82 2.84
N LEU A 113 -12.52 -7.76 2.02
CA LEU A 113 -12.45 -9.20 2.26
C LEU A 113 -12.02 -9.88 0.97
N GLY A 114 -11.02 -10.76 1.07
CA GLY A 114 -10.45 -11.40 -0.11
C GLY A 114 -10.08 -12.86 0.10
N TYR A 115 -9.85 -13.52 -1.04
CA TYR A 115 -9.37 -14.88 -1.11
C TYR A 115 -8.32 -14.99 -2.22
N SER A 116 -7.25 -15.74 -1.95
CA SER A 116 -6.21 -16.12 -2.92
C SER A 116 -6.17 -17.62 -3.11
N TYR A 117 -6.18 -18.08 -4.35
CA TYR A 117 -5.87 -19.46 -4.69
C TYR A 117 -4.37 -19.61 -4.92
N HIS A 118 -3.77 -20.65 -4.32
CA HIS A 118 -2.33 -20.90 -4.41
C HIS A 118 -2.01 -22.07 -5.30
N MET A 119 -1.19 -21.81 -6.32
CA MET A 119 -0.64 -22.83 -7.23
C MET A 119 0.81 -23.12 -6.85
N ASP A 120 1.12 -24.38 -6.54
CA ASP A 120 2.50 -24.84 -6.37
C ASP A 120 3.11 -25.11 -7.75
N LEU A 121 4.21 -24.43 -8.05
CA LEU A 121 4.92 -24.53 -9.35
C LEU A 121 6.30 -25.18 -9.18
N GLY A 122 6.43 -26.14 -8.26
CA GLY A 122 7.67 -26.89 -8.10
C GLY A 122 8.77 -26.12 -7.38
N GLY A 123 8.49 -25.66 -6.16
CA GLY A 123 9.43 -24.87 -5.33
C GLY A 123 9.15 -23.37 -5.35
N SER A 124 8.15 -22.93 -6.12
CA SER A 124 7.60 -21.58 -6.07
C SER A 124 6.09 -21.62 -5.89
N THR A 125 5.51 -20.56 -5.36
CA THR A 125 4.06 -20.43 -5.19
C THR A 125 3.55 -19.22 -5.95
N LEU A 126 2.51 -19.43 -6.77
CA LEU A 126 1.76 -18.37 -7.42
C LEU A 126 0.39 -18.25 -6.75
N GLY A 127 0.10 -17.08 -6.17
CA GLY A 127 -1.22 -16.73 -5.66
C GLY A 127 -1.99 -15.91 -6.68
N ILE A 128 -3.25 -16.29 -6.88
CA ILE A 128 -4.22 -15.58 -7.72
C ILE A 128 -5.37 -15.17 -6.81
N GLY A 129 -5.51 -13.88 -6.55
CA GLY A 129 -6.45 -13.38 -5.55
C GLY A 129 -7.48 -12.41 -6.10
N VAL A 130 -8.62 -12.39 -5.40
CA VAL A 130 -9.69 -11.41 -5.57
C VAL A 130 -10.17 -10.96 -4.21
N ALA A 131 -10.45 -9.66 -4.06
CA ALA A 131 -11.06 -9.09 -2.86
C ALA A 131 -12.22 -8.17 -3.25
N GLY A 132 -13.32 -8.26 -2.50
CA GLY A 132 -14.40 -7.30 -2.56
C GLY A 132 -14.14 -6.20 -1.54
N THR A 133 -14.37 -4.95 -1.92
CA THR A 133 -14.16 -3.77 -1.07
C THR A 133 -15.39 -2.92 -1.00
N LEU A 134 -15.64 -2.36 0.18
CA LEU A 134 -16.71 -1.39 0.43
C LEU A 134 -16.05 -0.12 0.96
N LEU A 135 -16.14 0.95 0.18
CA LEU A 135 -15.62 2.27 0.50
C LEU A 135 -16.76 3.19 0.91
N ASN A 136 -16.68 3.75 2.10
CA ASN A 136 -17.47 4.92 2.49
C ASN A 136 -16.56 6.15 2.42
N ARG A 137 -16.89 7.07 1.51
CA ARG A 137 -16.19 8.35 1.33
C ARG A 137 -17.07 9.46 1.83
N SER A 138 -16.57 10.31 2.73
CA SER A 138 -17.28 11.49 3.21
C SER A 138 -16.41 12.75 3.08
N VAL A 139 -17.04 13.85 2.75
CA VAL A 139 -16.42 15.18 2.66
C VAL A 139 -17.28 16.18 3.42
N ASP A 140 -16.68 16.89 4.35
CA ASP A 140 -17.32 17.97 5.11
C ASP A 140 -17.13 19.31 4.39
N PHE A 141 -18.08 19.63 3.50
CA PHE A 141 -18.07 20.88 2.73
C PHE A 141 -18.32 22.12 3.59
N SER A 142 -18.84 21.96 4.82
CA SER A 142 -19.09 23.10 5.72
C SER A 142 -17.83 23.79 6.21
N GLN A 143 -16.69 23.10 6.15
CA GLN A 143 -15.38 23.63 6.52
C GLN A 143 -14.66 24.33 5.37
N LEU A 144 -15.23 24.29 4.15
CA LEU A 144 -14.65 24.98 3.00
C LEU A 144 -15.09 26.45 2.99
N HIS A 145 -14.12 27.35 2.91
CA HIS A 145 -14.38 28.77 2.78
C HIS A 145 -14.46 29.16 1.29
N ALA A 146 -15.64 29.56 0.85
CA ALA A 146 -15.82 30.08 -0.50
C ALA A 146 -15.11 31.43 -0.65
N ASN A 147 -14.35 31.63 -1.72
CA ASN A 147 -13.78 32.95 -2.08
C ASN A 147 -14.89 33.97 -2.44
N GLN A 148 -16.09 33.49 -2.77
CA GLN A 148 -17.29 34.28 -3.00
C GLN A 148 -18.40 33.73 -2.12
N GLU A 149 -19.00 34.57 -1.26
CA GLU A 149 -20.05 34.18 -0.31
C GLU A 149 -21.30 33.54 -0.93
N SER A 150 -21.48 33.68 -2.26
CA SER A 150 -22.61 33.13 -3.01
C SER A 150 -22.22 32.08 -4.05
N ASP A 151 -21.13 31.33 -3.82
CA ASP A 151 -20.76 30.25 -4.72
C ASP A 151 -21.82 29.14 -4.69
N PRO A 152 -22.56 28.92 -5.80
CA PRO A 152 -23.64 27.94 -5.86
C PRO A 152 -23.16 26.51 -5.59
N LEU A 153 -21.86 26.23 -5.75
CA LEU A 153 -21.27 24.90 -5.51
C LEU A 153 -21.09 24.58 -4.03
N LEU A 154 -21.07 25.60 -3.15
CA LEU A 154 -20.85 25.42 -1.71
C LEU A 154 -22.08 25.82 -0.87
N VAL A 155 -23.05 26.53 -1.47
CA VAL A 155 -24.25 26.95 -0.77
C VAL A 155 -25.15 25.76 -0.44
N GLY A 156 -25.33 25.51 0.86
CA GLY A 156 -26.25 24.46 1.35
C GLY A 156 -25.66 23.07 1.44
N LEU A 157 -24.37 22.87 1.08
CA LEU A 157 -23.69 21.61 1.30
C LEU A 157 -23.19 21.53 2.75
N GLY A 158 -23.51 20.42 3.42
CA GLY A 158 -22.97 20.03 4.72
C GLY A 158 -21.93 18.92 4.56
N GLU A 159 -21.99 17.92 5.44
CA GLU A 159 -21.24 16.68 5.28
C GLU A 159 -21.97 15.79 4.25
N GLU A 160 -21.29 15.49 3.16
CA GLU A 160 -21.78 14.61 2.09
C GLU A 160 -21.02 13.30 2.12
N SER A 161 -21.73 12.18 1.99
CA SER A 161 -21.09 10.86 2.00
C SER A 161 -21.68 9.95 0.92
N ALA A 162 -20.86 9.04 0.41
CA ALA A 162 -21.30 8.02 -0.52
C ALA A 162 -20.64 6.67 -0.21
N MET A 163 -21.37 5.60 -0.46
CA MET A 163 -20.91 4.23 -0.30
C MET A 163 -20.72 3.59 -1.66
N MET A 164 -19.53 3.05 -1.90
CA MET A 164 -19.14 2.47 -3.18
C MET A 164 -18.62 1.05 -2.95
N PHE A 165 -19.01 0.14 -3.83
CA PHE A 165 -18.51 -1.24 -3.83
C PHE A 165 -17.58 -1.45 -5.03
N ASP A 166 -16.44 -2.09 -4.80
CA ASP A 166 -15.46 -2.35 -5.85
C ASP A 166 -14.78 -3.72 -5.64
N PHE A 167 -13.94 -4.09 -6.59
CA PHE A 167 -13.13 -5.31 -6.55
C PHE A 167 -11.66 -5.00 -6.74
N ASN A 168 -10.83 -5.79 -6.05
CA ASN A 168 -9.39 -5.82 -6.26
C ASN A 168 -9.00 -7.19 -6.80
N VAL A 169 -8.06 -7.23 -7.72
CA VAL A 169 -7.48 -8.49 -8.24
C VAL A 169 -5.97 -8.44 -8.09
N GLY A 170 -5.36 -9.59 -7.82
CA GLY A 170 -3.93 -9.65 -7.59
C GLY A 170 -3.31 -10.98 -8.00
N LEU A 171 -2.06 -10.88 -8.44
CA LEU A 171 -1.16 -11.99 -8.69
C LEU A 171 0.07 -11.78 -7.80
N PHE A 172 0.47 -12.81 -7.07
CA PHE A 172 1.69 -12.78 -6.30
C PHE A 172 2.48 -14.07 -6.47
N TRP A 173 3.69 -13.96 -6.98
CA TRP A 173 4.59 -15.08 -7.19
C TRP A 173 5.79 -14.97 -6.28
N GLN A 174 6.08 -16.02 -5.52
CA GLN A 174 7.25 -16.08 -4.65
C GLN A 174 8.01 -17.38 -4.81
N ILE A 175 9.32 -17.25 -4.78
CA ILE A 175 10.27 -18.34 -4.54
C ILE A 175 10.80 -18.11 -3.12
N PRO A 176 10.60 -19.03 -2.18
CA PRO A 176 11.06 -18.89 -0.81
C PRO A 176 12.54 -18.51 -0.74
N ASP A 177 12.89 -17.58 0.14
CA ASP A 177 14.25 -17.08 0.39
C ASP A 177 15.01 -16.55 -0.84
N SER A 178 14.32 -16.27 -1.96
CA SER A 178 15.00 -15.86 -3.21
C SER A 178 14.34 -14.70 -3.93
N PHE A 179 13.06 -14.78 -4.23
CA PHE A 179 12.44 -13.81 -5.12
C PHE A 179 10.94 -13.68 -4.86
N PHE A 180 10.43 -12.47 -4.99
CA PHE A 180 8.99 -12.23 -5.05
C PHE A 180 8.63 -11.19 -6.13
N LEU A 181 7.49 -11.39 -6.75
CA LEU A 181 6.88 -10.49 -7.73
C LEU A 181 5.38 -10.42 -7.47
N GLY A 182 4.87 -9.21 -7.32
CA GLY A 182 3.44 -8.96 -7.17
C GLY A 182 2.95 -8.00 -8.25
N PHE A 183 1.73 -8.25 -8.74
CA PHE A 183 0.99 -7.33 -9.58
C PHE A 183 -0.47 -7.31 -9.10
N SER A 184 -1.06 -6.12 -8.95
CA SER A 184 -2.46 -6.00 -8.57
C SER A 184 -3.13 -4.80 -9.21
N VAL A 185 -4.45 -4.90 -9.32
CA VAL A 185 -5.33 -3.81 -9.72
C VAL A 185 -6.37 -3.63 -8.63
N VAL A 186 -6.42 -2.46 -8.06
CA VAL A 186 -7.36 -2.04 -7.02
C VAL A 186 -8.42 -1.15 -7.66
N ASN A 187 -9.66 -1.23 -7.17
CA ASN A 187 -10.82 -0.51 -7.69
C ASN A 187 -11.05 -0.81 -9.19
N VAL A 188 -11.20 -2.08 -9.54
CA VAL A 188 -11.33 -2.54 -10.94
C VAL A 188 -12.54 -1.95 -11.64
N LEU A 189 -13.66 -1.74 -10.89
CA LEU A 189 -14.92 -1.24 -11.45
C LEU A 189 -14.92 0.27 -11.65
N GLU A 190 -14.05 1.03 -10.95
CA GLU A 190 -14.11 2.51 -10.92
C GLU A 190 -15.52 2.97 -10.54
N SER A 191 -16.02 2.44 -9.44
CA SER A 191 -17.39 2.64 -9.00
C SER A 191 -17.69 4.12 -8.76
N MET A 192 -18.91 4.54 -9.14
CA MET A 192 -19.42 5.87 -8.92
C MET A 192 -20.69 5.80 -8.08
N SER A 193 -20.84 6.72 -7.14
CA SER A 193 -22.03 6.88 -6.31
C SER A 193 -22.33 8.36 -6.07
N GLU A 194 -23.61 8.68 -6.04
CA GLU A 194 -24.07 10.00 -5.63
C GLU A 194 -24.16 10.06 -4.10
N ALA A 195 -24.04 11.24 -3.53
CA ALA A 195 -24.17 11.45 -2.10
C ALA A 195 -25.54 10.98 -1.57
N LEU A 196 -25.52 10.39 -0.38
CA LEU A 196 -26.73 9.82 0.25
C LEU A 196 -27.64 10.88 0.88
N ASN A 197 -27.36 12.16 0.70
CA ASN A 197 -28.10 13.25 1.33
C ASN A 197 -29.27 13.69 0.46
N ASP A 198 -30.49 13.41 0.93
CA ASP A 198 -31.75 13.54 0.20
C ASP A 198 -32.30 15.00 0.14
N ASN A 199 -31.57 16.00 0.70
CA ASN A 199 -32.11 17.35 0.95
C ASN A 199 -31.49 18.48 0.11
N SER A 200 -30.55 18.19 -0.76
CA SER A 200 -29.89 19.22 -1.60
C SER A 200 -30.29 19.10 -3.08
N GLU A 201 -30.61 20.23 -3.70
CA GLU A 201 -30.82 20.31 -5.15
C GLU A 201 -29.54 20.00 -5.97
N SER A 202 -28.39 19.89 -5.30
CA SER A 202 -27.13 19.46 -5.89
C SER A 202 -26.46 18.39 -5.01
N SER A 203 -26.36 17.16 -5.50
CA SER A 203 -25.67 16.05 -4.84
C SER A 203 -24.24 15.95 -5.36
N ALA A 204 -23.29 15.75 -4.43
CA ALA A 204 -21.91 15.46 -4.80
C ALA A 204 -21.83 14.04 -5.38
N SER A 205 -21.05 13.87 -6.45
CA SER A 205 -20.75 12.56 -7.04
C SER A 205 -19.32 12.14 -6.66
N PHE A 206 -19.18 10.95 -6.16
CA PHE A 206 -17.90 10.35 -5.76
C PHE A 206 -17.55 9.19 -6.68
N THR A 207 -16.27 9.08 -7.02
CA THR A 207 -15.74 8.00 -7.86
C THR A 207 -14.53 7.36 -7.20
N THR A 208 -14.30 6.08 -7.48
CA THR A 208 -13.04 5.38 -7.17
C THR A 208 -12.14 5.41 -8.39
N ASP A 209 -10.84 5.60 -8.20
CA ASP A 209 -9.87 5.55 -9.30
C ASP A 209 -9.18 4.18 -9.31
N ARG A 210 -9.10 3.56 -10.50
CA ARG A 210 -8.39 2.31 -10.70
C ARG A 210 -6.91 2.52 -10.49
N THR A 211 -6.32 1.72 -9.59
CA THR A 211 -4.92 1.83 -9.24
C THR A 211 -4.18 0.51 -9.52
N PHE A 212 -3.08 0.60 -10.24
CA PHE A 212 -2.20 -0.50 -10.57
C PHE A 212 -1.01 -0.51 -9.61
N TYR A 213 -0.69 -1.68 -9.07
CA TYR A 213 0.49 -1.90 -8.24
C TYR A 213 1.37 -2.97 -8.86
N ALA A 214 2.67 -2.73 -8.87
CA ALA A 214 3.67 -3.75 -9.17
C ALA A 214 4.77 -3.68 -8.11
N ILE A 215 5.25 -4.84 -7.67
CA ILE A 215 6.31 -4.96 -6.69
C ILE A 215 7.22 -6.12 -7.03
N ALA A 216 8.51 -5.93 -6.83
CA ALA A 216 9.51 -6.99 -6.94
C ALA A 216 10.56 -6.83 -5.84
N GLY A 217 11.09 -7.96 -5.37
CA GLY A 217 12.21 -7.95 -4.43
C GLY A 217 12.98 -9.27 -4.45
N TYR A 218 14.19 -9.18 -3.96
CA TYR A 218 15.12 -10.31 -3.95
C TYR A 218 15.83 -10.39 -2.60
N PRO A 219 15.27 -11.14 -1.62
CA PRO A 219 15.99 -11.43 -0.39
C PRO A 219 17.20 -12.32 -0.67
N PHE A 220 18.33 -11.98 -0.10
CA PHE A 220 19.52 -12.82 -0.17
C PHE A 220 20.37 -12.73 1.11
N GLN A 221 21.10 -13.80 1.37
CA GLN A 221 22.05 -13.90 2.47
C GLN A 221 23.46 -14.05 1.88
N PHE A 222 24.44 -13.40 2.51
CA PHE A 222 25.84 -13.59 2.17
C PHE A 222 26.35 -14.89 2.86
N GLU A 223 27.12 -15.69 2.17
CA GLU A 223 27.69 -16.95 2.72
C GLU A 223 28.49 -16.69 4.00
N ASP A 224 29.26 -15.60 4.05
CA ASP A 224 30.07 -15.20 5.21
C ASP A 224 29.26 -14.55 6.33
N LEU A 225 28.00 -14.16 6.10
CA LEU A 225 27.15 -13.45 7.04
C LEU A 225 25.74 -14.07 7.11
N PRO A 226 25.60 -15.32 7.56
CA PRO A 226 24.32 -16.04 7.53
C PRO A 226 23.25 -15.45 8.46
N TYR A 227 23.65 -14.59 9.38
CA TYR A 227 22.77 -13.86 10.28
C TYR A 227 22.21 -12.55 9.69
N LEU A 228 22.66 -12.16 8.47
CA LEU A 228 22.24 -10.95 7.80
C LEU A 228 21.54 -11.27 6.48
N THR A 229 20.25 -10.94 6.41
CA THR A 229 19.47 -11.00 5.18
C THR A 229 19.33 -9.58 4.62
N PHE A 230 19.64 -9.41 3.36
CA PHE A 230 19.48 -8.15 2.64
C PHE A 230 18.37 -8.26 1.62
N VAL A 231 17.44 -7.30 1.62
CA VAL A 231 16.23 -7.33 0.79
C VAL A 231 16.13 -6.03 -0.01
N PRO A 232 16.78 -5.94 -1.18
CA PRO A 232 16.45 -4.90 -2.15
C PRO A 232 15.07 -5.16 -2.74
N SER A 233 14.29 -4.09 -2.93
CA SER A 233 12.97 -4.19 -3.55
C SER A 233 12.60 -2.89 -4.25
N ALA A 234 11.68 -2.99 -5.20
CA ALA A 234 11.13 -1.86 -5.92
C ALA A 234 9.63 -2.02 -6.05
N SER A 235 8.90 -0.93 -6.01
CA SER A 235 7.46 -0.92 -6.26
C SER A 235 7.05 0.27 -7.11
N VAL A 236 5.97 0.06 -7.85
CA VAL A 236 5.34 1.07 -8.69
C VAL A 236 3.86 1.07 -8.34
N MET A 237 3.30 2.26 -8.18
CA MET A 237 1.86 2.50 -8.07
C MET A 237 1.45 3.51 -9.13
N SER A 238 0.37 3.27 -9.85
CA SER A 238 -0.11 4.17 -10.90
C SER A 238 -1.63 4.12 -10.99
N ASP A 239 -2.26 5.29 -11.05
CA ASP A 239 -3.66 5.49 -11.40
C ASP A 239 -3.83 5.95 -12.86
N ILE A 240 -2.80 5.74 -13.71
CA ILE A 240 -2.67 6.19 -15.11
C ILE A 240 -2.38 7.70 -15.18
N ALA A 241 -3.04 8.54 -14.38
CA ALA A 241 -2.81 9.99 -14.37
C ALA A 241 -1.49 10.35 -13.67
N SER A 242 -1.14 9.59 -12.66
CA SER A 242 0.12 9.76 -11.92
C SER A 242 0.80 8.42 -11.66
N THR A 243 2.11 8.42 -11.53
CA THR A 243 2.89 7.19 -11.27
C THR A 243 3.94 7.47 -10.22
N GLN A 244 3.92 6.67 -9.17
CA GLN A 244 4.86 6.72 -8.07
C GLN A 244 5.80 5.53 -8.09
N PHE A 245 7.10 5.79 -8.06
CA PHE A 245 8.15 4.77 -8.00
C PHE A 245 8.81 4.79 -6.62
N ASN A 246 9.00 3.60 -6.05
CA ASN A 246 9.75 3.41 -4.82
C ASN A 246 10.86 2.40 -5.03
N ILE A 247 12.02 2.67 -4.45
CA ILE A 247 13.12 1.72 -4.33
C ILE A 247 13.47 1.64 -2.86
N SER A 248 13.60 0.45 -2.32
CA SER A 248 14.02 0.25 -0.94
C SER A 248 15.09 -0.82 -0.81
N ALA A 249 15.84 -0.72 0.26
CA ALA A 249 16.80 -1.70 0.68
C ALA A 249 16.67 -1.90 2.19
N ARG A 250 16.45 -3.14 2.63
CA ARG A 250 16.28 -3.51 4.02
C ARG A 250 17.31 -4.57 4.41
N ALA A 251 17.95 -4.39 5.56
CA ALA A 251 18.85 -5.33 6.18
C ALA A 251 18.17 -5.90 7.43
N ILE A 252 18.15 -7.22 7.57
CA ILE A 252 17.55 -7.94 8.69
C ILE A 252 18.63 -8.74 9.38
N TYR A 253 18.88 -8.43 10.66
CA TYR A 253 19.90 -9.05 11.46
C TYR A 253 19.30 -10.05 12.46
N ASN A 254 19.73 -11.31 12.37
CA ASN A 254 19.27 -12.44 13.21
C ASN A 254 17.74 -12.65 13.20
N ASN A 255 17.02 -12.19 12.18
CA ASN A 255 15.56 -12.15 12.14
C ASN A 255 14.93 -11.38 13.34
N VAL A 256 15.70 -10.51 13.99
CA VAL A 256 15.28 -9.71 15.16
C VAL A 256 15.25 -8.24 14.82
N PHE A 257 16.33 -7.69 14.31
CA PHE A 257 16.43 -6.27 14.00
C PHE A 257 16.36 -6.06 12.50
N SER A 258 15.57 -5.09 12.08
CA SER A 258 15.52 -4.66 10.68
C SER A 258 15.81 -3.17 10.58
N PHE A 259 16.61 -2.80 9.59
CA PHE A 259 16.91 -1.41 9.23
C PHE A 259 16.78 -1.28 7.71
N GLY A 260 16.29 -0.15 7.25
CA GLY A 260 16.12 0.04 5.82
C GLY A 260 16.07 1.51 5.43
N VAL A 261 16.22 1.71 4.13
CA VAL A 261 16.04 2.99 3.48
C VAL A 261 15.06 2.80 2.33
N ASN A 262 14.21 3.80 2.13
CA ASN A 262 13.29 3.86 1.02
C ASN A 262 13.49 5.19 0.28
N TYR A 263 13.52 5.17 -1.02
CA TYR A 263 13.51 6.37 -1.85
C TYR A 263 12.27 6.38 -2.71
N ARG A 264 11.39 7.31 -2.46
CA ARG A 264 10.20 7.60 -3.25
C ARG A 264 10.51 8.75 -4.18
N PHE A 265 10.52 8.46 -5.47
CA PHE A 265 10.95 9.42 -6.48
C PHE A 265 10.13 10.69 -6.42
N GLN A 266 10.84 11.85 -6.39
CA GLN A 266 10.26 13.19 -6.34
C GLN A 266 9.33 13.44 -5.13
N GLU A 267 9.45 12.66 -4.05
CA GLU A 267 8.61 12.85 -2.86
C GLU A 267 9.41 12.80 -1.56
N SER A 268 10.07 11.67 -1.25
CA SER A 268 10.71 11.52 0.05
C SER A 268 11.86 10.50 0.09
N VAL A 269 12.70 10.64 1.11
CA VAL A 269 13.63 9.60 1.56
C VAL A 269 13.14 9.09 2.90
N GLY A 270 12.82 7.80 2.97
CA GLY A 270 12.35 7.14 4.19
C GLY A 270 13.47 6.36 4.89
N LEU A 271 13.50 6.44 6.21
CA LEU A 271 14.33 5.61 7.07
C LEU A 271 13.42 4.65 7.83
N MET A 272 13.76 3.38 7.87
CA MET A 272 12.98 2.33 8.49
C MET A 272 13.80 1.63 9.58
N ALA A 273 13.14 1.32 10.70
CA ALA A 273 13.71 0.48 11.76
C ALA A 273 12.61 -0.45 12.29
N GLY A 274 12.97 -1.65 12.67
CA GLY A 274 12.03 -2.60 13.23
C GLY A 274 12.70 -3.59 14.17
N ILE A 275 11.89 -4.16 15.05
CA ILE A 275 12.28 -5.23 15.95
C ILE A 275 11.22 -6.31 15.97
N THR A 276 11.66 -7.56 15.84
CA THR A 276 10.80 -8.75 15.94
C THR A 276 11.16 -9.53 17.18
N ILE A 277 10.22 -9.68 18.09
CA ILE A 277 10.40 -10.44 19.33
C ILE A 277 9.40 -11.59 19.31
N LYS A 278 9.89 -12.81 19.10
CA LYS A 278 9.08 -14.00 18.82
C LYS A 278 8.23 -13.77 17.57
N ASP A 279 6.93 -13.62 17.76
CA ASP A 279 5.94 -13.48 16.70
C ASP A 279 5.38 -12.04 16.59
N LEU A 280 5.89 -11.11 17.41
CA LEU A 280 5.51 -9.70 17.44
C LEU A 280 6.59 -8.87 16.75
N THR A 281 6.18 -8.10 15.75
CA THR A 281 7.06 -7.12 15.09
C THR A 281 6.54 -5.72 15.32
N VAL A 282 7.43 -4.83 15.77
CA VAL A 282 7.20 -3.39 15.85
C VAL A 282 8.10 -2.73 14.82
N ALA A 283 7.53 -1.91 13.97
CA ALA A 283 8.26 -1.18 12.92
C ALA A 283 7.94 0.31 13.01
N TYR A 284 8.94 1.13 12.74
CA TYR A 284 8.80 2.57 12.64
C TYR A 284 9.51 3.05 11.39
N SER A 285 8.91 4.02 10.69
CA SER A 285 9.59 4.73 9.63
C SER A 285 9.38 6.24 9.72
N TYR A 286 10.36 6.96 9.21
CA TYR A 286 10.33 8.41 9.10
C TYR A 286 10.70 8.83 7.69
N ASP A 287 9.80 9.57 7.03
CA ASP A 287 10.01 10.09 5.69
C ASP A 287 10.46 11.56 5.75
N ILE A 288 11.60 11.82 5.18
CA ILE A 288 12.13 13.17 4.97
C ILE A 288 11.59 13.65 3.62
N ASN A 289 10.79 14.71 3.63
CA ASN A 289 10.20 15.27 2.42
C ASN A 289 11.30 15.93 1.54
N THR A 290 11.28 15.64 0.24
CA THR A 290 12.24 16.18 -0.73
C THR A 290 11.59 17.10 -1.78
N LEU A 291 10.28 17.37 -1.68
CA LEU A 291 9.53 18.22 -2.61
C LEU A 291 9.95 19.69 -2.62
N GLY A 292 10.75 20.12 -1.66
CA GLY A 292 11.18 21.54 -1.55
C GLY A 292 10.09 22.51 -1.12
N LEU A 293 8.89 22.03 -0.75
CA LEU A 293 7.75 22.86 -0.33
C LEU A 293 7.78 23.24 1.16
N GLY A 294 8.87 22.89 1.88
CA GLY A 294 8.98 23.14 3.34
C GLY A 294 8.01 22.29 4.19
N LEU A 295 7.43 21.24 3.61
CA LEU A 295 6.52 20.34 4.31
C LEU A 295 7.29 19.53 5.37
N PRO A 296 6.70 19.33 6.56
CA PRO A 296 7.28 18.47 7.61
C PRO A 296 7.47 17.03 7.15
N GLY A 297 8.26 16.27 7.90
CA GLY A 297 8.41 14.84 7.68
C GLY A 297 7.14 14.05 8.01
N SER A 298 7.11 12.77 7.59
CA SER A 298 6.00 11.87 7.88
C SER A 298 6.45 10.75 8.80
N HIS A 299 5.58 10.34 9.71
CA HIS A 299 5.81 9.25 10.65
C HIS A 299 4.91 8.07 10.30
N GLU A 300 5.44 6.87 10.42
CA GLU A 300 4.68 5.64 10.27
C GLU A 300 5.09 4.65 11.35
N ILE A 301 4.11 4.08 12.04
CA ILE A 301 4.31 3.04 13.04
C ILE A 301 3.47 1.82 12.67
N GLY A 302 4.09 0.64 12.68
CA GLY A 302 3.45 -0.63 12.40
C GLY A 302 3.63 -1.59 13.57
N LEU A 303 2.58 -2.34 13.88
CA LEU A 303 2.57 -3.43 14.83
C LEU A 303 1.98 -4.65 14.14
N SER A 304 2.75 -5.73 14.03
CA SER A 304 2.25 -6.98 13.45
C SER A 304 2.49 -8.17 14.37
N TYR A 305 1.54 -9.09 14.36
CA TYR A 305 1.63 -10.34 15.10
C TYR A 305 1.27 -11.53 14.21
N CYS A 306 2.09 -12.59 14.26
CA CYS A 306 1.84 -13.84 13.55
C CYS A 306 1.46 -14.93 14.54
N PHE A 307 0.22 -15.37 14.50
CA PHE A 307 -0.24 -16.56 15.22
C PHE A 307 0.18 -17.79 14.42
N LYS A 308 1.28 -18.43 14.77
CA LYS A 308 1.72 -19.67 14.12
C LYS A 308 0.65 -20.75 14.27
N LEU A 309 0.18 -21.27 13.15
CA LEU A 309 -0.77 -22.36 13.12
C LEU A 309 0.00 -23.67 12.95
N ASP A 310 -0.10 -24.57 13.93
CA ASP A 310 0.45 -25.92 13.85
C ASP A 310 -0.44 -26.78 12.92
N LEU A 311 -0.45 -26.42 11.61
CA LEU A 311 -1.42 -26.92 10.65
C LEU A 311 -1.02 -28.25 9.98
N ASP A 312 0.23 -28.75 10.18
CA ASP A 312 0.68 -30.04 9.66
C ASP A 312 1.96 -30.56 10.31
N ARG A 313 2.00 -31.90 10.39
CA ARG A 313 3.19 -32.66 10.76
C ARG A 313 4.23 -32.79 9.62
N THR A 314 4.02 -32.17 8.50
CA THR A 314 4.97 -32.11 7.36
C THR A 314 5.62 -30.75 7.34
N PRO A 315 6.94 -30.65 7.62
CA PRO A 315 7.65 -29.39 7.54
C PRO A 315 7.64 -28.88 6.10
N ARG A 316 6.93 -27.82 5.81
CA ARG A 316 7.19 -26.98 4.65
C ARG A 316 7.98 -25.78 5.15
N ASP A 317 9.25 -25.70 4.77
CA ASP A 317 10.11 -24.54 5.06
C ASP A 317 9.68 -23.36 4.17
N TYR A 318 8.56 -22.70 4.50
CA TYR A 318 8.20 -21.43 3.90
C TYR A 318 8.51 -20.30 4.88
N ARG A 319 9.47 -19.46 4.54
CA ARG A 319 9.59 -18.15 5.16
C ARG A 319 8.81 -17.15 4.32
N SER A 320 7.86 -16.47 4.93
CA SER A 320 7.12 -15.41 4.27
C SER A 320 8.05 -14.23 3.98
N VAL A 321 7.94 -13.64 2.78
CA VAL A 321 8.65 -12.39 2.42
C VAL A 321 8.33 -11.21 3.36
N ARG A 322 7.26 -11.32 4.17
CA ARG A 322 6.91 -10.34 5.20
C ARG A 322 7.94 -10.29 6.33
N TYR A 323 8.60 -11.42 6.64
CA TYR A 323 9.63 -11.54 7.69
C TYR A 323 11.05 -11.39 7.15
N LEU A 324 11.19 -11.24 5.84
CA LEU A 324 12.46 -10.98 5.17
C LEU A 324 12.79 -9.49 5.10
#